data_940bffcab854f9c0a15d0001416512d9
#
_entry.id   940bffcab854f9c0a15d0001416512d9
#
_cell.length_a   1.000
_cell.length_b   1.000
_cell.length_c   1.000
_cell.angle_alpha   90.00
_cell.angle_beta   90.00
_cell.angle_gamma   90.00
#
_symmetry.space_group_name_H-M   'P 1'
#
loop_
_entity.id
_entity.type
_entity.pdbx_description
1 polymer ?
#
loop_
_entity_poly.entity_id
_entity_poly.type
_entity_poly.pdbx_seq_one_letter_code
_entity_poly.pdbx_strand_id
1 'polypeptide(L)'
;MNAALQRQEASLSAIHAFLPCATPDAWVECALLPENRATLLVDHANCEKKAAATALSLMHRYIHNTALLEKMSRLAREELRHFEQVLKIMRKQSVEYVPLTASRYAQALHKSARRHEPGRLVDTLIIGALIEARSCERFASLAPHLDRELGEFYLSLLKSEARHFGDYLKLAESLSEEADFQSRLNLFRELEADLVTTADTEFRFHSGVPR
;
A
#
# COMPACT_ATOMS: atom_id res chain seq x y z
N MET A 1 26.33 -10.19 9.17
CA MET A 1 25.13 -9.57 8.61
C MET A 1 24.11 -9.39 9.73
N ASN A 2 23.54 -8.20 9.92
CA ASN A 2 22.68 -7.89 11.09
C ASN A 2 21.32 -8.62 10.94
N ALA A 3 20.81 -9.26 12.00
CA ALA A 3 19.52 -9.97 12.01
C ALA A 3 18.30 -9.11 11.62
N ALA A 4 18.41 -7.78 11.74
CA ALA A 4 17.39 -6.85 11.28
C ALA A 4 17.37 -6.73 9.75
N LEU A 5 18.55 -6.65 9.11
CA LEU A 5 18.69 -6.63 7.64
C LEU A 5 18.18 -7.93 7.01
N GLN A 6 18.56 -9.07 7.58
CA GLN A 6 18.08 -10.38 7.10
C GLN A 6 16.54 -10.50 7.14
N ARG A 7 15.90 -9.97 8.21
CA ARG A 7 14.44 -9.96 8.33
C ARG A 7 13.78 -9.03 7.32
N GLN A 8 14.40 -7.90 7.04
CA GLN A 8 13.91 -6.95 6.03
C GLN A 8 14.00 -7.54 4.62
N GLU A 9 15.13 -8.16 4.28
CA GLU A 9 15.33 -8.87 3.01
C GLU A 9 14.32 -10.01 2.82
N ALA A 10 14.10 -10.82 3.86
CA ALA A 10 13.10 -11.90 3.84
C ALA A 10 11.67 -11.36 3.64
N SER A 11 11.33 -10.23 4.27
CA SER A 11 10.01 -9.60 4.11
C SER A 11 9.81 -9.06 2.69
N LEU A 12 10.82 -8.40 2.11
CA LEU A 12 10.77 -7.94 0.72
C LEU A 12 10.69 -9.10 -0.28
N SER A 13 11.44 -10.18 -0.05
CA SER A 13 11.35 -11.40 -0.86
C SER A 13 9.94 -11.99 -0.87
N ALA A 14 9.27 -12.03 0.28
CA ALA A 14 7.89 -12.51 0.37
C ALA A 14 6.91 -11.58 -0.38
N ILE A 15 7.10 -10.26 -0.32
CA ILE A 15 6.30 -9.27 -1.06
C ILE A 15 6.49 -9.42 -2.57
N HIS A 16 7.74 -9.57 -3.04
CA HIS A 16 8.02 -9.78 -4.46
C HIS A 16 7.43 -11.09 -4.98
N ALA A 17 7.42 -12.15 -4.18
CA ALA A 17 6.77 -13.41 -4.54
C ALA A 17 5.22 -13.30 -4.55
N PHE A 18 4.66 -12.44 -3.73
CA PHE A 18 3.21 -12.20 -3.65
C PHE A 18 2.71 -11.30 -4.78
N LEU A 19 3.41 -10.22 -5.12
CA LEU A 19 3.01 -9.30 -6.18
C LEU A 19 3.10 -9.98 -7.55
N PRO A 20 2.15 -9.72 -8.47
CA PRO A 20 2.12 -10.35 -9.80
C PRO A 20 3.21 -9.83 -10.73
N CYS A 21 3.71 -8.62 -10.52
CA CYS A 21 4.77 -7.98 -11.29
C CYS A 21 5.53 -6.96 -10.44
N ALA A 22 6.74 -6.62 -10.84
CA ALA A 22 7.46 -5.48 -10.30
C ALA A 22 6.85 -4.14 -10.77
N THR A 23 7.08 -3.06 -10.03
CA THR A 23 6.80 -1.71 -10.51
C THR A 23 7.64 -1.44 -11.77
N PRO A 24 7.03 -0.96 -12.87
CA PRO A 24 7.78 -0.61 -14.09
C PRO A 24 8.85 0.46 -13.85
N ASP A 25 10.03 0.28 -14.44
CA ASP A 25 11.14 1.25 -14.33
C ASP A 25 10.72 2.67 -14.74
N ALA A 26 9.90 2.79 -15.79
CA ALA A 26 9.36 4.07 -16.25
C ALA A 26 8.51 4.80 -15.18
N TRP A 27 7.83 4.06 -14.28
CA TRP A 27 7.15 4.67 -13.15
C TRP A 27 8.16 5.19 -12.12
N VAL A 28 9.21 4.41 -11.82
CA VAL A 28 10.27 4.81 -10.90
C VAL A 28 11.00 6.05 -11.43
N GLU A 29 11.39 6.07 -12.70
CA GLU A 29 12.00 7.22 -13.35
C GLU A 29 11.12 8.46 -13.25
N CYS A 30 9.83 8.34 -13.55
CA CYS A 30 8.87 9.43 -13.43
C CYS A 30 8.73 9.92 -11.96
N ALA A 31 8.70 9.02 -10.98
CA ALA A 31 8.60 9.37 -9.56
C ALA A 31 9.82 10.15 -9.06
N LEU A 32 10.99 9.94 -9.69
CA LEU A 32 12.25 10.61 -9.34
C LEU A 32 12.42 11.98 -9.99
N LEU A 33 11.58 12.35 -10.95
CA LEU A 33 11.63 13.68 -11.55
C LEU A 33 11.37 14.78 -10.50
N PRO A 34 12.19 15.86 -10.50
CA PRO A 34 12.03 16.95 -9.52
C PRO A 34 10.63 17.54 -9.47
N GLU A 35 9.97 17.71 -10.62
CA GLU A 35 8.61 18.23 -10.75
C GLU A 35 7.55 17.32 -10.11
N ASN A 36 7.80 16.03 -9.97
CA ASN A 36 6.89 15.07 -9.37
C ASN A 36 7.08 14.91 -7.85
N ARG A 37 8.14 15.50 -7.28
CA ARG A 37 8.44 15.40 -5.85
C ARG A 37 7.29 15.86 -4.96
N ALA A 38 6.69 16.99 -5.27
CA ALA A 38 5.56 17.52 -4.50
C ALA A 38 4.35 16.58 -4.60
N THR A 39 4.01 16.13 -5.80
CA THR A 39 2.91 15.18 -6.02
C THR A 39 3.14 13.86 -5.30
N LEU A 40 4.37 13.31 -5.36
CA LEU A 40 4.75 12.08 -4.66
C LEU A 40 4.47 12.19 -3.15
N LEU A 41 4.92 13.28 -2.50
CA LEU A 41 4.76 13.47 -1.06
C LEU A 41 3.30 13.73 -0.67
N VAL A 42 2.58 14.56 -1.42
CA VAL A 42 1.17 14.87 -1.14
C VAL A 42 0.30 13.62 -1.33
N ASP A 43 0.51 12.84 -2.39
CA ASP A 43 -0.27 11.62 -2.60
C ASP A 43 0.11 10.53 -1.59
N HIS A 44 1.38 10.40 -1.22
CA HIS A 44 1.80 9.53 -0.13
C HIS A 44 1.05 9.89 1.17
N ALA A 45 1.04 11.15 1.59
CA ALA A 45 0.28 11.59 2.76
C ALA A 45 -1.22 11.24 2.65
N ASN A 46 -1.80 11.34 1.44
CA ASN A 46 -3.18 10.93 1.20
C ASN A 46 -3.37 9.41 1.32
N CYS A 47 -2.39 8.60 0.90
CA CYS A 47 -2.44 7.14 1.03
C CYS A 47 -2.46 6.72 2.50
N GLU A 48 -1.57 7.24 3.34
CA GLU A 48 -1.51 6.96 4.78
C GLU A 48 -2.85 7.30 5.47
N LYS A 49 -3.38 8.48 5.19
CA LYS A 49 -4.67 8.91 5.75
C LYS A 49 -5.83 8.01 5.30
N LYS A 50 -5.84 7.55 4.04
CA LYS A 50 -6.86 6.64 3.51
C LYS A 50 -6.73 5.24 4.12
N ALA A 51 -5.50 4.74 4.32
CA ALA A 51 -5.24 3.46 4.97
C ALA A 51 -5.76 3.47 6.42
N ALA A 52 -5.48 4.52 7.19
CA ALA A 52 -6.03 4.70 8.53
C ALA A 52 -7.57 4.73 8.53
N ALA A 53 -8.19 5.49 7.61
CA ALA A 53 -9.65 5.56 7.49
C ALA A 53 -10.28 4.21 7.12
N THR A 54 -9.64 3.42 6.26
CA THR A 54 -10.06 2.07 5.90
C THR A 54 -10.04 1.15 7.11
N ALA A 55 -8.95 1.16 7.88
CA ALA A 55 -8.83 0.36 9.10
C ALA A 55 -9.93 0.72 10.12
N LEU A 56 -10.19 2.00 10.36
CA LEU A 56 -11.28 2.46 11.22
C LEU A 56 -12.65 2.01 10.70
N SER A 57 -12.90 2.09 9.41
CA SER A 57 -14.15 1.62 8.78
C SER A 57 -14.36 0.12 8.97
N LEU A 58 -13.30 -0.69 8.84
CA LEU A 58 -13.34 -2.13 9.10
C LEU A 58 -13.67 -2.41 10.57
N MET A 59 -13.06 -1.70 11.51
CA MET A 59 -13.35 -1.83 12.94
C MET A 59 -14.82 -1.51 13.27
N HIS A 60 -15.37 -0.45 12.68
CA HIS A 60 -16.78 -0.08 12.88
C HIS A 60 -17.77 -1.13 12.35
N ARG A 61 -17.42 -1.75 11.22
CA ARG A 61 -18.32 -2.72 10.58
C ARG A 61 -18.27 -4.11 11.20
N TYR A 62 -17.09 -4.57 11.61
CA TYR A 62 -16.86 -5.97 12.01
C TYR A 62 -16.54 -6.09 13.49
N ILE A 63 -17.39 -5.51 14.33
CA ILE A 63 -17.22 -5.41 15.79
C ILE A 63 -17.10 -6.76 16.52
N HIS A 64 -17.56 -7.85 15.90
CA HIS A 64 -17.50 -9.19 16.50
C HIS A 64 -16.21 -9.95 16.19
N ASN A 65 -15.32 -9.39 15.33
CA ASN A 65 -14.05 -10.01 14.99
C ASN A 65 -12.90 -9.38 15.78
N THR A 66 -12.61 -9.91 16.97
CA THR A 66 -11.58 -9.37 17.86
C THR A 66 -10.20 -9.34 17.20
N ALA A 67 -9.83 -10.40 16.45
CA ALA A 67 -8.54 -10.45 15.76
C ALA A 67 -8.39 -9.33 14.73
N LEU A 68 -9.47 -9.02 13.99
CA LEU A 68 -9.52 -7.90 13.06
C LEU A 68 -9.43 -6.57 13.82
N LEU A 69 -10.19 -6.40 14.90
CA LEU A 69 -10.19 -5.16 15.69
C LEU A 69 -8.79 -4.83 16.21
N GLU A 70 -8.08 -5.81 16.77
CA GLU A 70 -6.72 -5.62 17.30
C GLU A 70 -5.72 -5.21 16.21
N LYS A 71 -5.75 -5.90 15.06
CA LYS A 71 -4.85 -5.62 13.94
C LYS A 71 -5.13 -4.26 13.31
N MET A 72 -6.40 -3.96 13.00
CA MET A 72 -6.80 -2.70 12.38
C MET A 72 -6.61 -1.49 13.32
N SER A 73 -6.82 -1.66 14.63
CA SER A 73 -6.53 -0.61 15.61
C SER A 73 -5.04 -0.25 15.65
N ARG A 74 -4.15 -1.25 15.57
CA ARG A 74 -2.71 -0.99 15.49
C ARG A 74 -2.35 -0.31 14.19
N LEU A 75 -2.81 -0.85 13.05
CA LEU A 75 -2.57 -0.31 11.73
C LEU A 75 -3.00 1.15 11.65
N ALA A 76 -4.22 1.49 12.05
CA ALA A 76 -4.71 2.87 11.99
C ALA A 76 -3.82 3.87 12.74
N ARG A 77 -3.28 3.50 13.90
CA ARG A 77 -2.35 4.36 14.66
C ARG A 77 -0.99 4.51 13.98
N GLU A 78 -0.53 3.47 13.32
CA GLU A 78 0.74 3.49 12.59
C GLU A 78 0.61 4.35 11.33
N GLU A 79 -0.45 4.20 10.56
CA GLU A 79 -0.73 5.02 9.37
C GLU A 79 -0.89 6.52 9.69
N LEU A 80 -1.57 6.86 10.78
CA LEU A 80 -1.65 8.25 11.22
C LEU A 80 -0.29 8.81 11.63
N ARG A 81 0.58 8.01 12.21
CA ARG A 81 1.95 8.41 12.53
C ARG A 81 2.79 8.58 11.26
N HIS A 82 2.67 7.68 10.28
CA HIS A 82 3.32 7.82 8.98
C HIS A 82 2.86 9.11 8.29
N PHE A 83 1.56 9.39 8.28
CA PHE A 83 1.00 10.65 7.78
C PHE A 83 1.65 11.88 8.43
N GLU A 84 1.78 11.92 9.76
CA GLU A 84 2.45 13.01 10.47
C GLU A 84 3.93 13.14 10.08
N GLN A 85 4.62 12.02 9.85
CA GLN A 85 6.00 12.01 9.42
C GLN A 85 6.15 12.56 8.00
N VAL A 86 5.26 12.17 7.06
CA VAL A 86 5.22 12.74 5.71
C VAL A 86 4.99 14.25 5.76
N LEU A 87 4.01 14.73 6.54
CA LEU A 87 3.77 16.16 6.71
C LEU A 87 4.99 16.93 7.25
N LYS A 88 5.78 16.30 8.12
CA LYS A 88 7.03 16.89 8.62
C LYS A 88 8.08 17.02 7.50
N ILE A 89 8.22 16.01 6.66
CA ILE A 89 9.12 16.03 5.50
C ILE A 89 8.66 17.08 4.49
N MET A 90 7.36 17.14 4.18
CA MET A 90 6.79 18.14 3.28
C MET A 90 7.12 19.57 3.75
N ARG A 91 6.92 19.86 5.04
CA ARG A 91 7.28 21.17 5.62
C ARG A 91 8.76 21.51 5.46
N LYS A 92 9.66 20.56 5.68
CA LYS A 92 11.10 20.76 5.51
C LYS A 92 11.50 21.01 4.05
N GLN A 93 10.80 20.35 3.12
CA GLN A 93 11.04 20.50 1.68
C GLN A 93 10.21 21.64 1.05
N SER A 94 9.50 22.44 1.87
CA SER A 94 8.63 23.54 1.40
C SER A 94 7.55 23.06 0.42
N VAL A 95 7.05 21.83 0.59
CA VAL A 95 5.95 21.28 -0.20
C VAL A 95 4.62 21.62 0.48
N GLU A 96 3.75 22.32 -0.25
CA GLU A 96 2.41 22.64 0.20
C GLU A 96 1.48 21.43 0.10
N TYR A 97 0.61 21.22 1.10
CA TYR A 97 -0.39 20.15 1.10
C TYR A 97 -1.65 20.60 0.36
N VAL A 98 -1.70 20.30 -0.92
CA VAL A 98 -2.80 20.69 -1.81
C VAL A 98 -3.75 19.53 -2.11
N PRO A 99 -5.02 19.79 -2.46
CA PRO A 99 -5.92 18.74 -2.94
C PRO A 99 -5.39 18.06 -4.20
N LEU A 100 -5.41 16.71 -4.20
CA LEU A 100 -5.10 15.89 -5.37
C LEU A 100 -6.24 14.93 -5.66
N THR A 101 -6.49 14.69 -6.95
CA THR A 101 -7.34 13.59 -7.40
C THR A 101 -6.71 12.24 -7.02
N ALA A 102 -7.55 11.27 -6.64
CA ALA A 102 -7.04 9.94 -6.31
C ALA A 102 -6.62 9.18 -7.58
N SER A 103 -5.60 8.32 -7.45
CA SER A 103 -5.32 7.28 -8.44
C SER A 103 -6.54 6.39 -8.66
N ARG A 104 -6.71 5.86 -9.89
CA ARG A 104 -7.75 4.86 -10.21
C ARG A 104 -7.54 3.52 -9.49
N TYR A 105 -6.35 3.24 -9.03
CA TYR A 105 -5.88 1.94 -8.53
C TYR A 105 -6.82 1.30 -7.48
N ALA A 106 -6.95 1.91 -6.31
CA ALA A 106 -7.76 1.36 -5.23
C ALA A 106 -9.25 1.27 -5.63
N GLN A 107 -9.77 2.29 -6.34
CA GLN A 107 -11.17 2.30 -6.79
C GLN A 107 -11.44 1.16 -7.80
N ALA A 108 -10.51 0.90 -8.72
CA ALA A 108 -10.66 -0.17 -9.70
C ALA A 108 -10.66 -1.55 -9.04
N LEU A 109 -9.75 -1.81 -8.07
CA LEU A 109 -9.75 -3.03 -7.29
C LEU A 109 -11.09 -3.21 -6.55
N HIS A 110 -11.56 -2.19 -5.85
CA HIS A 110 -12.82 -2.27 -5.08
C HIS A 110 -14.07 -2.45 -5.95
N LYS A 111 -14.07 -2.08 -7.23
CA LYS A 111 -15.18 -2.36 -8.15
C LYS A 111 -15.40 -3.86 -8.37
N SER A 112 -14.37 -4.67 -8.25
CA SER A 112 -14.42 -6.12 -8.40
C SER A 112 -14.69 -6.87 -7.09
N ALA A 113 -14.78 -6.15 -5.96
CA ALA A 113 -15.09 -6.74 -4.68
C ALA A 113 -16.55 -7.19 -4.60
N ARG A 114 -16.78 -8.35 -3.99
CA ARG A 114 -18.13 -8.87 -3.72
C ARG A 114 -18.90 -7.92 -2.81
N ARG A 115 -20.21 -7.93 -2.92
CA ARG A 115 -21.10 -7.05 -2.15
C ARG A 115 -21.75 -7.74 -0.94
N HIS A 116 -21.70 -9.07 -0.88
CA HIS A 116 -22.28 -9.90 0.19
C HIS A 116 -21.21 -10.43 1.14
N GLU A 117 -21.55 -10.60 2.40
CA GLU A 117 -20.67 -11.20 3.41
C GLU A 117 -20.71 -12.74 3.33
N PRO A 118 -19.63 -13.43 3.72
CA PRO A 118 -18.34 -12.90 4.18
C PRO A 118 -17.41 -12.44 3.03
N GLY A 119 -17.79 -12.71 1.79
CA GLY A 119 -16.97 -12.45 0.60
C GLY A 119 -16.50 -11.01 0.47
N ARG A 120 -17.34 -10.05 0.85
CA ARG A 120 -16.99 -8.62 0.87
C ARG A 120 -15.81 -8.32 1.79
N LEU A 121 -15.82 -8.87 2.99
CA LEU A 121 -14.72 -8.70 3.93
C LEU A 121 -13.44 -9.33 3.40
N VAL A 122 -13.50 -10.57 2.93
CA VAL A 122 -12.35 -11.30 2.35
C VAL A 122 -11.73 -10.49 1.22
N ASP A 123 -12.53 -10.04 0.25
CA ASP A 123 -12.05 -9.25 -0.89
C ASP A 123 -11.43 -7.92 -0.45
N THR A 124 -12.05 -7.23 0.52
CA THR A 124 -11.51 -5.97 1.06
C THR A 124 -10.16 -6.19 1.73
N LEU A 125 -9.97 -7.29 2.45
CA LEU A 125 -8.70 -7.63 3.08
C LEU A 125 -7.62 -8.02 2.05
N ILE A 126 -7.98 -8.76 0.99
CA ILE A 126 -7.05 -9.07 -0.12
C ILE A 126 -6.59 -7.77 -0.81
N ILE A 127 -7.51 -6.85 -1.09
CA ILE A 127 -7.19 -5.54 -1.67
C ILE A 127 -6.25 -4.75 -0.74
N GLY A 128 -6.53 -4.75 0.56
CA GLY A 128 -5.64 -4.15 1.56
C GLY A 128 -4.23 -4.74 1.49
N ALA A 129 -4.11 -6.08 1.46
CA ALA A 129 -2.82 -6.74 1.33
C ALA A 129 -2.05 -6.34 0.06
N LEU A 130 -2.72 -6.20 -1.08
CA LEU A 130 -2.10 -5.74 -2.34
C LEU A 130 -1.62 -4.30 -2.25
N ILE A 131 -2.40 -3.40 -1.66
CA ILE A 131 -2.02 -1.99 -1.46
C ILE A 131 -0.76 -1.90 -0.59
N GLU A 132 -0.73 -2.58 0.56
CA GLU A 132 0.42 -2.58 1.47
C GLU A 132 1.67 -3.20 0.83
N ALA A 133 1.51 -4.33 0.11
CA ALA A 133 2.61 -4.97 -0.61
C ALA A 133 3.19 -4.04 -1.69
N ARG A 134 2.33 -3.37 -2.48
CA ARG A 134 2.76 -2.44 -3.52
C ARG A 134 3.40 -1.18 -2.93
N SER A 135 2.88 -0.65 -1.82
CA SER A 135 3.51 0.45 -1.09
C SER A 135 4.91 0.08 -0.63
N CYS A 136 5.07 -1.08 0.00
CA CYS A 136 6.36 -1.57 0.47
C CYS A 136 7.37 -1.73 -0.67
N GLU A 137 6.97 -2.32 -1.79
CA GLU A 137 7.82 -2.51 -2.98
C GLU A 137 8.24 -1.17 -3.59
N ARG A 138 7.33 -0.20 -3.72
CA ARG A 138 7.63 1.15 -4.25
C ARG A 138 8.53 1.95 -3.32
N PHE A 139 8.33 1.88 -2.00
CA PHE A 139 9.27 2.48 -1.05
C PHE A 139 10.68 1.90 -1.19
N ALA A 140 10.78 0.57 -1.31
CA ALA A 140 12.07 -0.09 -1.50
C ALA A 140 12.75 0.31 -2.82
N SER A 141 11.98 0.42 -3.91
CA SER A 141 12.48 0.81 -5.24
C SER A 141 12.93 2.27 -5.29
N LEU A 142 12.25 3.18 -4.59
CA LEU A 142 12.57 4.61 -4.60
C LEU A 142 13.70 4.98 -3.64
N ALA A 143 13.77 4.36 -2.47
CA ALA A 143 14.66 4.77 -1.38
C ALA A 143 16.14 4.95 -1.78
N PRO A 144 16.75 4.07 -2.61
CA PRO A 144 18.15 4.22 -3.01
C PRO A 144 18.46 5.46 -3.87
N HIS A 145 17.43 6.04 -4.49
CA HIS A 145 17.55 7.13 -5.47
C HIS A 145 17.13 8.50 -4.91
N LEU A 146 16.60 8.53 -3.70
CA LEU A 146 16.11 9.73 -3.05
C LEU A 146 17.22 10.41 -2.21
N ASP A 147 16.97 11.67 -1.82
CA ASP A 147 17.81 12.30 -0.82
C ASP A 147 17.82 11.49 0.49
N ARG A 148 18.88 11.67 1.28
CA ARG A 148 19.13 10.85 2.47
C ARG A 148 17.94 10.82 3.44
N GLU A 149 17.31 11.98 3.71
CA GLU A 149 16.23 12.04 4.69
C GLU A 149 15.00 11.26 4.22
N LEU A 150 14.58 11.46 2.96
CA LEU A 150 13.43 10.78 2.41
C LEU A 150 13.71 9.28 2.16
N GLY A 151 14.92 8.94 1.70
CA GLY A 151 15.33 7.55 1.52
C GLY A 151 15.34 6.77 2.84
N GLU A 152 15.96 7.32 3.90
CA GLU A 152 15.94 6.70 5.24
C GLU A 152 14.52 6.57 5.79
N PHE A 153 13.66 7.56 5.55
CA PHE A 153 12.25 7.50 5.92
C PHE A 153 11.53 6.35 5.20
N TYR A 154 11.64 6.23 3.88
CA TYR A 154 11.01 5.15 3.11
C TYR A 154 11.52 3.77 3.55
N LEU A 155 12.82 3.62 3.79
CA LEU A 155 13.35 2.37 4.37
C LEU A 155 12.78 2.06 5.75
N SER A 156 12.48 3.07 6.56
CA SER A 156 11.89 2.87 7.89
C SER A 156 10.44 2.34 7.85
N LEU A 157 9.70 2.60 6.76
CA LEU A 157 8.34 2.14 6.56
C LEU A 157 8.26 0.65 6.19
N LEU A 158 9.28 0.09 5.53
CA LEU A 158 9.24 -1.27 4.99
C LEU A 158 8.82 -2.32 6.02
N LYS A 159 9.21 -2.15 7.29
CA LYS A 159 8.86 -3.09 8.36
C LYS A 159 7.38 -3.04 8.73
N SER A 160 6.78 -1.86 8.77
CA SER A 160 5.35 -1.69 9.05
C SER A 160 4.50 -2.18 7.88
N GLU A 161 4.81 -1.76 6.67
CA GLU A 161 4.08 -2.15 5.46
C GLU A 161 4.09 -3.67 5.24
N ALA A 162 5.26 -4.31 5.40
CA ALA A 162 5.36 -5.76 5.31
C ALA A 162 4.53 -6.48 6.39
N ARG A 163 4.38 -5.91 7.58
CA ARG A 163 3.52 -6.45 8.62
C ARG A 163 2.05 -6.21 8.31
N HIS A 164 1.67 -5.00 7.86
CA HIS A 164 0.31 -4.68 7.44
C HIS A 164 -0.16 -5.62 6.33
N PHE A 165 0.66 -5.80 5.30
CA PHE A 165 0.46 -6.82 4.27
C PHE A 165 0.16 -8.21 4.86
N GLY A 166 1.03 -8.70 5.75
CA GLY A 166 0.85 -10.01 6.37
C GLY A 166 -0.38 -10.11 7.28
N ASP A 167 -0.74 -9.03 7.97
CA ASP A 167 -1.94 -8.98 8.82
C ASP A 167 -3.23 -9.02 8.00
N TYR A 168 -3.31 -8.26 6.90
CA TYR A 168 -4.42 -8.30 5.96
C TYR A 168 -4.59 -9.68 5.32
N LEU A 169 -3.50 -10.25 4.80
CA LEU A 169 -3.53 -11.54 4.11
C LEU A 169 -3.98 -12.68 5.02
N LYS A 170 -3.41 -12.76 6.23
CA LYS A 170 -3.80 -13.77 7.22
C LYS A 170 -5.25 -13.65 7.68
N LEU A 171 -5.76 -12.42 7.81
CA LEU A 171 -7.18 -12.22 8.11
C LEU A 171 -8.08 -12.71 6.98
N ALA A 172 -7.74 -12.39 5.72
CA ALA A 172 -8.50 -12.85 4.56
C ALA A 172 -8.55 -14.37 4.47
N GLU A 173 -7.38 -15.01 4.61
CA GLU A 173 -7.23 -16.47 4.60
C GLU A 173 -8.06 -17.13 5.71
N SER A 174 -8.03 -16.59 6.93
CA SER A 174 -8.76 -17.16 8.09
C SER A 174 -10.30 -17.07 7.99
N LEU A 175 -10.83 -16.26 7.07
CA LEU A 175 -12.25 -15.99 6.90
C LEU A 175 -12.86 -16.64 5.65
N SER A 176 -12.09 -17.40 4.91
CA SER A 176 -12.47 -18.00 3.63
C SER A 176 -12.05 -19.46 3.55
N GLU A 177 -12.77 -20.26 2.77
CA GLU A 177 -12.26 -21.56 2.35
C GLU A 177 -11.09 -21.39 1.39
N GLU A 178 -10.11 -22.30 1.45
CA GLU A 178 -8.85 -22.24 0.68
C GLU A 178 -9.10 -22.01 -0.82
N ALA A 179 -10.01 -22.76 -1.43
CA ALA A 179 -10.30 -22.65 -2.85
C ALA A 179 -10.90 -21.30 -3.25
N ASP A 180 -11.80 -20.74 -2.43
CA ASP A 180 -12.37 -19.39 -2.64
C ASP A 180 -11.29 -18.33 -2.45
N PHE A 181 -10.50 -18.43 -1.38
CA PHE A 181 -9.40 -17.50 -1.11
C PHE A 181 -8.41 -17.44 -2.28
N GLN A 182 -7.91 -18.58 -2.78
CA GLN A 182 -6.96 -18.63 -3.88
C GLN A 182 -7.55 -18.09 -5.18
N SER A 183 -8.81 -18.41 -5.47
CA SER A 183 -9.51 -17.87 -6.64
C SER A 183 -9.61 -16.35 -6.61
N ARG A 184 -9.99 -15.78 -5.45
CA ARG A 184 -10.11 -14.33 -5.27
C ARG A 184 -8.76 -13.64 -5.28
N LEU A 185 -7.76 -14.24 -4.65
CA LEU A 185 -6.39 -13.74 -4.65
C LEU A 185 -5.84 -13.65 -6.08
N ASN A 186 -6.01 -14.69 -6.89
CA ASN A 186 -5.55 -14.69 -8.28
C ASN A 186 -6.25 -13.61 -9.11
N LEU A 187 -7.59 -13.47 -8.99
CA LEU A 187 -8.34 -12.41 -9.65
C LEU A 187 -7.78 -11.02 -9.33
N PHE A 188 -7.56 -10.72 -8.04
CA PHE A 188 -7.08 -9.39 -7.63
C PHE A 188 -5.62 -9.16 -8.02
N ARG A 189 -4.78 -10.20 -8.06
CA ARG A 189 -3.41 -10.10 -8.55
C ARG A 189 -3.38 -9.78 -10.06
N GLU A 190 -4.22 -10.40 -10.86
CA GLU A 190 -4.34 -10.10 -12.30
C GLU A 190 -4.79 -8.65 -12.52
N LEU A 191 -5.83 -8.20 -11.81
CA LEU A 191 -6.30 -6.82 -11.87
C LEU A 191 -5.22 -5.81 -11.42
N GLU A 192 -4.46 -6.16 -10.40
CA GLU A 192 -3.37 -5.33 -9.90
C GLU A 192 -2.24 -5.20 -10.93
N ALA A 193 -1.85 -6.31 -11.59
CA ALA A 193 -0.88 -6.29 -12.66
C ALA A 193 -1.30 -5.34 -13.80
N ASP A 194 -2.55 -5.44 -14.22
CA ASP A 194 -3.11 -4.57 -15.26
C ASP A 194 -3.07 -3.10 -14.85
N LEU A 195 -3.41 -2.79 -13.60
CA LEU A 195 -3.43 -1.42 -13.10
C LEU A 195 -2.02 -0.81 -12.99
N VAL A 196 -1.03 -1.61 -12.64
CA VAL A 196 0.37 -1.15 -12.47
C VAL A 196 1.07 -1.00 -13.82
N THR A 197 0.79 -1.87 -14.79
CA THR A 197 1.46 -1.87 -16.09
C THR A 197 0.75 -1.02 -17.15
N THR A 198 -0.55 -0.75 -16.99
CA THR A 198 -1.30 0.10 -17.90
C THR A 198 -0.99 1.58 -17.65
N ALA A 199 -0.87 2.34 -18.75
CA ALA A 199 -0.57 3.75 -18.67
C ALA A 199 -1.67 4.57 -17.96
N ASP A 200 -1.24 5.56 -17.19
CA ASP A 200 -2.08 6.57 -16.54
C ASP A 200 -1.81 7.98 -17.11
N THR A 201 -2.82 8.85 -17.04
CA THR A 201 -2.71 10.25 -17.49
C THR A 201 -2.04 11.15 -16.45
N GLU A 202 -2.00 10.70 -15.19
CA GLU A 202 -1.46 11.47 -14.07
C GLU A 202 -0.56 10.59 -13.21
N PHE A 203 0.57 11.17 -12.80
CA PHE A 203 1.43 10.54 -11.80
C PHE A 203 0.76 10.56 -10.43
N ARG A 204 0.70 9.39 -9.77
CA ARG A 204 0.28 9.17 -8.38
C ARG A 204 1.10 8.04 -7.77
N PHE A 205 1.14 7.99 -6.44
CA PHE A 205 1.91 6.96 -5.73
C PHE A 205 1.50 5.52 -6.14
N HIS A 206 0.22 5.27 -6.44
CA HIS A 206 -0.28 3.99 -6.96
C HIS A 206 -0.75 4.05 -8.42
N SER A 207 -0.35 5.05 -9.21
CA SER A 207 -0.68 5.03 -10.65
C SER A 207 0.06 3.90 -11.37
N GLY A 208 -0.43 3.56 -12.57
CA GLY A 208 0.36 2.88 -13.58
C GLY A 208 1.46 3.81 -14.13
N VAL A 209 2.06 3.43 -15.24
CA VAL A 209 3.10 4.24 -15.90
C VAL A 209 2.50 5.54 -16.40
N PRO A 210 2.96 6.72 -15.95
CA PRO A 210 2.50 8.00 -16.46
C PRO A 210 2.88 8.21 -17.93
N ARG A 211 2.01 8.91 -18.67
CA ARG A 211 2.24 9.28 -20.09
C ARG A 211 2.70 10.72 -20.17
#